data_1d343d13a2e79eb4f966f3173b842709
#
_entry.id   1d343d13a2e79eb4f966f3173b842709
#
_cell.length_a   1.000
_cell.length_b   1.000
_cell.length_c   1.000
_cell.angle_alpha   90.00
_cell.angle_beta   90.00
_cell.angle_gamma   90.00
#
_symmetry.space_group_name_H-M   'P 1'
#
loop_
_entity.id
_entity.type
_entity.pdbx_description
1 polymer ?
#
loop_
_entity_poly.entity_id
_entity_poly.type
_entity_poly.pdbx_seq_one_letter_code
_entity_poly.pdbx_strand_id
1 'polypeptide(L)'
;MEDGQRRQQIIDEMVRRIVERYDPEKIILFGSHARGTGGFDSDADLLVVMRVTGSKRRAAIEIDLALAGVGMPKDVIVVTPEEVERYRDTVGTIIYPALREGKVLYERAA
;
A
#
# COMPACT_ATOMS: atom_id res chain seq x y z
N MET A 1 -20.37 13.60 -8.19
CA MET A 1 -18.97 13.48 -7.82
C MET A 1 -18.21 12.68 -8.86
N GLU A 2 -17.05 13.14 -9.22
CA GLU A 2 -16.19 12.46 -10.16
C GLU A 2 -15.68 11.13 -9.59
N ASP A 3 -15.58 10.11 -10.44
CA ASP A 3 -15.04 8.82 -10.01
C ASP A 3 -13.62 8.94 -9.48
N GLY A 4 -12.82 9.84 -10.09
CA GLY A 4 -11.47 10.08 -9.63
C GLY A 4 -11.41 10.65 -8.22
N GLN A 5 -12.31 11.57 -7.88
CA GLN A 5 -12.38 12.13 -6.52
C GLN A 5 -12.81 11.08 -5.51
N ARG A 6 -13.78 10.25 -5.88
CA ARG A 6 -14.25 9.19 -4.99
C ARG A 6 -13.15 8.17 -4.74
N ARG A 7 -12.44 7.79 -5.80
CA ARG A 7 -11.32 6.86 -5.66
C ARG A 7 -10.25 7.42 -4.74
N GLN A 8 -9.92 8.71 -4.91
CA GLN A 8 -8.91 9.33 -4.07
C GLN A 8 -9.35 9.39 -2.61
N GLN A 9 -10.63 9.66 -2.35
CA GLN A 9 -11.15 9.66 -0.99
C GLN A 9 -11.05 8.28 -0.34
N ILE A 10 -11.32 7.23 -1.11
CA ILE A 10 -11.21 5.86 -0.61
C ILE A 10 -9.75 5.54 -0.28
N ILE A 11 -8.83 5.91 -1.17
CA ILE A 11 -7.41 5.68 -0.94
C ILE A 11 -6.93 6.45 0.29
N ASP A 12 -7.36 7.70 0.44
CA ASP A 12 -7.01 8.52 1.62
C ASP A 12 -7.52 7.87 2.91
N GLU A 13 -8.71 7.30 2.87
CA GLU A 13 -9.27 6.63 4.04
C GLU A 13 -8.48 5.38 4.39
N MET A 14 -8.05 4.62 3.39
CA MET A 14 -7.21 3.44 3.63
C MET A 14 -5.90 3.84 4.29
N VAL A 15 -5.25 4.89 3.79
CA VAL A 15 -4.00 5.39 4.36
C VAL A 15 -4.21 5.81 5.81
N ARG A 16 -5.28 6.55 6.08
CA ARG A 16 -5.58 7.01 7.43
C ARG A 16 -5.72 5.84 8.41
N ARG A 17 -6.46 4.80 8.02
CA ARG A 17 -6.66 3.64 8.88
C ARG A 17 -5.36 2.90 9.17
N ILE A 18 -4.52 2.74 8.14
CA ILE A 18 -3.25 2.05 8.30
C ILE A 18 -2.31 2.85 9.19
N VAL A 19 -2.21 4.15 8.96
CA VAL A 19 -1.31 5.01 9.73
C VAL A 19 -1.72 5.04 11.21
N GLU A 20 -3.01 5.19 11.49
CA GLU A 20 -3.47 5.27 12.86
C GLU A 20 -3.24 3.99 13.67
N ARG A 21 -3.36 2.83 13.01
CA ARG A 21 -3.28 1.55 13.72
C ARG A 21 -1.90 0.93 13.73
N TYR A 22 -1.12 1.14 12.68
CA TYR A 22 0.12 0.38 12.46
C TYR A 22 1.37 1.24 12.42
N ASP A 23 1.22 2.55 12.31
CA ASP A 23 2.35 3.49 12.26
C ASP A 23 3.46 3.01 11.32
N PRO A 24 3.14 2.80 10.04
CA PRO A 24 4.14 2.31 9.09
C PRO A 24 5.17 3.39 8.77
N GLU A 25 6.31 2.97 8.21
CA GLU A 25 7.30 3.93 7.75
C GLU A 25 6.91 4.53 6.41
N LYS A 26 6.24 3.76 5.55
CA LYS A 26 5.87 4.22 4.21
C LYS A 26 4.71 3.38 3.69
N ILE A 27 3.87 4.00 2.87
CA ILE A 27 2.82 3.31 2.13
C ILE A 27 2.96 3.73 0.68
N ILE A 28 3.08 2.76 -0.23
CA ILE A 28 3.25 3.00 -1.66
C ILE A 28 2.09 2.35 -2.42
N LEU A 29 1.43 3.14 -3.26
CA LEU A 29 0.42 2.63 -4.18
C LEU A 29 1.14 2.24 -5.47
N PHE A 30 0.91 1.04 -5.94
CA PHE A 30 1.53 0.60 -7.19
C PHE A 30 0.48 -0.10 -8.06
N GLY A 31 0.89 -0.58 -9.24
CA GLY A 31 -0.04 -1.20 -10.17
C GLY A 31 -0.88 -0.18 -10.93
N SER A 32 -2.07 -0.59 -11.38
CA SER A 32 -2.87 0.22 -12.29
C SER A 32 -3.33 1.54 -11.69
N HIS A 33 -3.66 1.57 -10.40
CA HIS A 33 -4.10 2.81 -9.76
C HIS A 33 -2.97 3.85 -9.69
N ALA A 34 -1.74 3.41 -9.49
CA ALA A 34 -0.60 4.31 -9.47
C ALA A 34 -0.33 4.89 -10.86
N ARG A 35 -0.58 4.10 -11.91
CA ARG A 35 -0.40 4.53 -13.28
C ARG A 35 -1.57 5.36 -13.82
N GLY A 36 -2.64 5.52 -13.04
CA GLY A 36 -3.82 6.26 -13.48
C GLY A 36 -4.73 5.49 -14.42
N THR A 37 -4.51 4.19 -14.60
CA THR A 37 -5.31 3.36 -15.50
C THR A 37 -6.31 2.49 -14.76
N GLY A 38 -6.29 2.51 -13.42
CA GLY A 38 -7.20 1.68 -12.62
C GLY A 38 -8.58 2.29 -12.50
N GLY A 39 -9.60 1.45 -12.62
CA GLY A 39 -10.98 1.81 -12.32
C GLY A 39 -11.41 1.16 -11.00
N PHE A 40 -12.70 1.26 -10.68
CA PHE A 40 -13.22 0.67 -9.44
C PHE A 40 -13.12 -0.85 -9.41
N ASP A 41 -13.00 -1.48 -10.59
CA ASP A 41 -12.86 -2.95 -10.67
C ASP A 41 -11.44 -3.42 -10.43
N SER A 42 -10.47 -2.51 -10.44
CA SER A 42 -9.07 -2.85 -10.25
C SER A 42 -8.71 -2.77 -8.77
N ASP A 43 -7.86 -3.69 -8.32
CA ASP A 43 -7.37 -3.67 -6.94
C ASP A 43 -6.44 -2.48 -6.73
N ALA A 44 -6.58 -1.85 -5.58
CA ALA A 44 -5.58 -0.88 -5.12
C ALA A 44 -4.44 -1.69 -4.49
N ASP A 45 -3.28 -1.70 -5.12
CA ASP A 45 -2.13 -2.46 -4.65
C ASP A 45 -1.32 -1.58 -3.69
N LEU A 46 -1.28 -1.98 -2.43
CA LEU A 46 -0.62 -1.19 -1.39
C LEU A 46 0.59 -1.95 -0.85
N LEU A 47 1.75 -1.34 -0.94
CA LEU A 47 2.95 -1.85 -0.28
C LEU A 47 3.12 -1.07 1.02
N VAL A 48 3.02 -1.78 2.14
CA VAL A 48 3.16 -1.16 3.47
C VAL A 48 4.52 -1.53 4.03
N VAL A 49 5.37 -0.53 4.22
CA VAL A 49 6.71 -0.73 4.77
C VAL A 49 6.62 -0.47 6.27
N MET A 50 6.84 -1.52 7.05
CA MET A 50 6.75 -1.42 8.50
C MET A 50 7.54 -2.52 9.18
N ARG A 51 7.93 -2.27 10.43
CA ARG A 51 8.57 -3.31 11.24
C ARG A 51 7.51 -4.28 11.71
N VAL A 52 7.83 -5.57 11.66
CA VAL A 52 6.90 -6.62 12.02
C VAL A 52 7.56 -7.55 13.01
N THR A 53 6.85 -7.87 14.08
CA THR A 53 7.23 -8.94 15.00
C THR A 53 6.38 -10.15 14.64
N GLY A 54 6.99 -11.17 14.06
CA GLY A 54 6.25 -12.35 13.63
C GLY A 54 6.01 -12.35 12.12
N SER A 55 4.84 -12.80 11.71
CA SER A 55 4.54 -13.05 10.30
C SER A 55 4.10 -11.79 9.55
N LYS A 56 4.78 -11.47 8.47
CA LYS A 56 4.38 -10.39 7.57
C LYS A 56 3.04 -10.70 6.91
N ARG A 57 2.81 -11.95 6.58
CA ARG A 57 1.55 -12.38 5.98
C ARG A 57 0.39 -12.11 6.93
N ARG A 58 0.57 -12.43 8.22
CA ARG A 58 -0.45 -12.16 9.22
C ARG A 58 -0.73 -10.67 9.35
N ALA A 59 0.33 -9.87 9.37
CA ALA A 59 0.19 -8.41 9.42
C ALA A 59 -0.60 -7.92 8.21
N ALA A 60 -0.31 -8.43 7.01
CA ALA A 60 -1.05 -8.04 5.81
C ALA A 60 -2.52 -8.40 5.91
N ILE A 61 -2.84 -9.58 6.43
CA ILE A 61 -4.23 -10.01 6.62
C ILE A 61 -4.95 -9.08 7.61
N GLU A 62 -4.30 -8.74 8.71
CA GLU A 62 -4.88 -7.85 9.72
C GLU A 62 -5.15 -6.46 9.13
N ILE A 63 -4.22 -5.94 8.34
CA ILE A 63 -4.40 -4.65 7.68
C ILE A 63 -5.58 -4.73 6.70
N ASP A 64 -5.64 -5.79 5.90
CA ASP A 64 -6.73 -5.96 4.95
C ASP A 64 -8.08 -5.96 5.66
N LEU A 65 -8.18 -6.66 6.79
CA LEU A 65 -9.40 -6.67 7.59
C LEU A 65 -9.74 -5.29 8.15
N ALA A 66 -8.72 -4.52 8.53
CA ALA A 66 -8.93 -3.16 9.02
C ALA A 66 -9.46 -2.23 7.93
N LEU A 67 -9.28 -2.59 6.67
CA LEU A 67 -9.74 -1.81 5.52
C LEU A 67 -11.11 -2.28 5.03
N ALA A 68 -11.78 -3.16 5.75
CA ALA A 68 -13.10 -3.67 5.34
C ALA A 68 -14.08 -2.52 5.15
N GLY A 69 -14.88 -2.60 4.11
CA GLY A 69 -15.95 -1.64 3.86
C GLY A 69 -15.52 -0.33 3.22
N VAL A 70 -14.25 -0.19 2.83
CA VAL A 70 -13.80 1.08 2.22
C VAL A 70 -14.43 1.33 0.84
N GLY A 71 -14.94 0.29 0.18
CA GLY A 71 -15.65 0.46 -1.08
C GLY A 71 -14.82 0.25 -2.33
N MET A 72 -13.65 -0.36 -2.20
CA MET A 72 -12.76 -0.65 -3.32
C MET A 72 -11.98 -1.93 -3.03
N PRO A 73 -11.78 -2.79 -4.05
CA PRO A 73 -10.89 -3.93 -3.87
C PRO A 73 -9.46 -3.46 -3.56
N LYS A 74 -8.78 -4.18 -2.72
CA LYS A 74 -7.41 -3.83 -2.34
C LYS A 74 -6.60 -5.09 -2.13
N ASP A 75 -5.29 -4.96 -2.34
CA ASP A 75 -4.32 -6.02 -2.07
C ASP A 75 -3.20 -5.39 -1.24
N VAL A 76 -2.97 -5.95 -0.06
CA VAL A 76 -2.00 -5.40 0.88
C VAL A 76 -0.80 -6.33 0.98
N ILE A 77 0.38 -5.77 0.74
CA ILE A 77 1.64 -6.50 0.88
C ILE A 77 2.47 -5.77 1.92
N VAL A 78 2.95 -6.50 2.91
CA VAL A 78 3.77 -5.95 3.98
C VAL A 78 5.22 -6.35 3.77
N VAL A 79 6.12 -5.37 3.83
CA VAL A 79 7.55 -5.61 3.76
C VAL A 79 8.22 -4.81 4.88
N THR A 80 9.42 -5.23 5.28
CA THR A 80 10.18 -4.52 6.29
C THR A 80 11.10 -3.48 5.63
N PRO A 81 11.54 -2.46 6.38
CA PRO A 81 12.51 -1.50 5.84
C PRO A 81 13.79 -2.17 5.36
N GLU A 82 14.24 -3.23 6.04
CA GLU A 82 15.43 -3.98 5.64
C GLU A 82 15.23 -4.65 4.30
N GLU A 83 14.04 -5.19 4.06
CA GLU A 83 13.73 -5.81 2.77
C GLU A 83 13.70 -4.78 1.64
N VAL A 84 13.19 -3.59 1.91
CA VAL A 84 13.18 -2.53 0.90
C VAL A 84 14.61 -2.19 0.48
N GLU A 85 15.51 -2.01 1.45
CA GLU A 85 16.92 -1.74 1.13
C GLU A 85 17.56 -2.90 0.38
N ARG A 86 17.28 -4.12 0.81
CA ARG A 86 17.89 -5.32 0.25
C ARG A 86 17.46 -5.56 -1.19
N TYR A 87 16.20 -5.35 -1.50
CA TYR A 87 15.62 -5.74 -2.79
C TYR A 87 15.28 -4.57 -3.72
N ARG A 88 15.63 -3.37 -3.35
CA ARG A 88 15.26 -2.17 -4.12
C ARG A 88 15.72 -2.22 -5.58
N ASP A 89 16.84 -2.88 -5.85
CA ASP A 89 17.40 -2.98 -7.19
C ASP A 89 17.30 -4.39 -7.78
N THR A 90 16.55 -5.28 -7.12
CA THR A 90 16.46 -6.67 -7.54
C THR A 90 15.23 -6.88 -8.42
N VAL A 91 15.45 -7.00 -9.72
CA VAL A 91 14.42 -7.33 -10.70
C VAL A 91 13.80 -8.69 -10.32
N GLY A 92 12.48 -8.78 -10.43
CA GLY A 92 11.76 -10.00 -10.09
C GLY A 92 11.11 -9.99 -8.71
N THR A 93 11.39 -8.95 -7.91
CA THR A 93 10.70 -8.75 -6.64
C THR A 93 9.58 -7.73 -6.83
N ILE A 94 8.61 -7.74 -5.91
CA ILE A 94 7.52 -6.75 -5.94
C ILE A 94 8.04 -5.36 -5.56
N ILE A 95 9.12 -5.30 -4.78
CA ILE A 95 9.69 -4.04 -4.31
C ILE A 95 10.27 -3.23 -5.46
N TYR A 96 10.91 -3.90 -6.42
CA TYR A 96 11.55 -3.22 -7.54
C TYR A 96 10.56 -2.33 -8.32
N PRO A 97 9.44 -2.86 -8.85
CA PRO A 97 8.50 -2.00 -9.57
C PRO A 97 7.76 -1.04 -8.66
N ALA A 98 7.47 -1.43 -7.42
CA ALA A 98 6.75 -0.55 -6.50
C ALA A 98 7.54 0.73 -6.23
N LEU A 99 8.85 0.64 -6.06
CA LEU A 99 9.67 1.82 -5.83
C LEU A 99 9.83 2.69 -7.07
N ARG A 100 9.85 2.10 -8.25
CA ARG A 100 10.10 2.84 -9.49
C ARG A 100 8.86 3.43 -10.12
N GLU A 101 7.75 2.70 -10.07
CA GLU A 101 6.51 3.09 -10.73
C GLU A 101 5.42 3.49 -9.75
N GLY A 102 5.63 3.21 -8.47
CA GLY A 102 4.64 3.46 -7.44
C GLY A 102 4.56 4.91 -7.04
N LYS A 103 3.48 5.22 -6.36
CA LYS A 103 3.22 6.55 -5.83
C LYS A 103 3.25 6.47 -4.31
N VAL A 104 4.12 7.26 -3.68
CA VAL A 104 4.19 7.31 -2.22
C VAL A 104 2.97 8.04 -1.69
N LEU A 105 2.14 7.33 -0.91
CA LEU A 105 0.94 7.89 -0.31
C LEU A 105 1.22 8.45 1.07
N TYR A 106 2.19 7.89 1.75
CA TYR A 106 2.54 8.29 3.11
C TYR A 106 3.99 7.94 3.38
N GLU A 107 4.68 8.84 4.05
CA GLU A 107 6.05 8.60 4.51
C GLU A 107 6.20 9.25 5.86
N ARG A 108 6.58 8.44 6.87
CA ARG A 108 6.75 8.94 8.22
C ARG A 108 7.93 9.91 8.27
N ALA A 109 7.75 11.02 8.96
CA ALA A 109 8.83 11.97 9.17
C ALA A 109 9.95 11.32 9.98
N ALA A 110 11.19 11.60 9.59
CA ALA A 110 12.38 11.07 10.26
C ALA A 110 12.54 11.66 11.67
#